data_dd4ecb71ab8b8721b70dc298f54f3061
#
_entry.id   dd4ecb71ab8b8721b70dc298f54f3061
#
_cell.length_a   1.000
_cell.length_b   1.000
_cell.length_c   1.000
_cell.angle_alpha   90.00
_cell.angle_beta   90.00
_cell.angle_gamma   90.00
#
_symmetry.space_group_name_H-M   'P 1'
#
loop_
_entity.id
_entity.type
_entity.pdbx_description
1 polymer ?
#
loop_
_entity_poly.entity_id
_entity_poly.type
_entity_poly.pdbx_seq_one_letter_code
_entity_poly.pdbx_strand_id
1 'polypeptide(L)'
;CIPMTFNYDYVNLMDIQRFDELHDIGYKRAIEMMDSIKSRIHRRITPEQVKVNRLAYKSNLPDFRFKRVNITGANEQQKQYIQKEFHENDSDVFTMEDVKRAYFRLLSDNIISEIIPHAVYNEKDQTYDLNLQVKMEANLSVRVGGNVSSSGSNQVYFGASCQNLNYYSKEFNFDGQLG
;
A
#
# COMPACT_ATOMS: atom_id res chain seq x y z
N CYS A 1 -28.84 -5.89 -4.36
CA CYS A 1 -28.45 -4.50 -4.63
C CYS A 1 -29.71 -3.64 -4.76
N ILE A 2 -29.76 -2.51 -4.08
CA ILE A 2 -30.85 -1.53 -4.20
C ILE A 2 -30.28 -0.35 -4.99
N PRO A 3 -30.64 -0.16 -6.24
CA PRO A 3 -30.14 0.96 -7.02
C PRO A 3 -30.75 2.26 -6.47
N MET A 4 -29.92 3.22 -6.11
CA MET A 4 -30.33 4.58 -5.78
C MET A 4 -29.96 5.48 -6.96
N THR A 5 -30.97 6.05 -7.60
CA THR A 5 -30.79 7.03 -8.68
C THR A 5 -30.90 8.44 -8.13
N PHE A 6 -29.96 9.28 -8.47
CA PHE A 6 -29.94 10.69 -8.11
C PHE A 6 -30.23 11.53 -9.36
N ASN A 7 -31.10 12.49 -9.22
CA ASN A 7 -31.37 13.46 -10.28
C ASN A 7 -30.36 14.62 -10.09
N TYR A 8 -29.18 14.46 -10.69
CA TYR A 8 -28.10 15.44 -10.57
C TYR A 8 -27.48 15.66 -11.95
N ASP A 9 -27.47 16.90 -12.42
CA ASP A 9 -27.13 17.20 -13.82
C ASP A 9 -25.64 17.02 -14.12
N TYR A 10 -24.73 17.27 -13.18
CA TYR A 10 -23.30 17.03 -13.33
C TYR A 10 -22.54 17.13 -12.01
N VAL A 11 -21.70 16.15 -11.70
CA VAL A 11 -20.77 16.18 -10.55
C VAL A 11 -19.36 15.93 -11.08
N ASN A 12 -18.47 16.89 -10.86
CA ASN A 12 -17.04 16.71 -11.15
C ASN A 12 -16.32 16.11 -9.94
N LEU A 13 -15.31 15.26 -10.19
CA LEU A 13 -14.45 14.67 -9.15
C LEU A 13 -13.75 15.73 -8.27
N MET A 14 -13.62 16.97 -8.75
CA MET A 14 -13.00 18.09 -8.02
C MET A 14 -13.98 19.01 -7.30
N ASP A 15 -15.26 18.67 -7.26
CA ASP A 15 -16.30 19.46 -6.57
C ASP A 15 -16.28 19.27 -5.04
N ILE A 16 -15.09 19.37 -4.44
CA ILE A 16 -14.89 19.19 -2.99
C ILE A 16 -15.72 20.20 -2.19
N GLN A 17 -15.92 21.40 -2.72
CA GLN A 17 -16.71 22.47 -2.05
C GLN A 17 -18.20 22.12 -1.96
N ARG A 18 -18.70 21.19 -2.76
CA ARG A 18 -20.11 20.75 -2.77
C ARG A 18 -20.33 19.44 -2.00
N PHE A 19 -19.34 18.99 -1.25
CA PHE A 19 -19.41 17.72 -0.52
C PHE A 19 -20.62 17.65 0.42
N ASP A 20 -20.86 18.71 1.20
CA ASP A 20 -21.98 18.74 2.16
C ASP A 20 -23.33 18.72 1.45
N GLU A 21 -23.46 19.44 0.34
CA GLU A 21 -24.66 19.43 -0.50
C GLU A 21 -24.94 18.03 -1.06
N LEU A 22 -23.91 17.38 -1.63
CA LEU A 22 -24.02 16.05 -2.19
C LEU A 22 -24.33 14.98 -1.14
N HIS A 23 -23.71 15.11 0.03
CA HIS A 23 -23.99 14.25 1.18
C HIS A 23 -25.45 14.37 1.60
N ASP A 24 -25.99 15.60 1.73
CA ASP A 24 -27.36 15.84 2.15
C ASP A 24 -28.39 15.32 1.14
N ILE A 25 -28.12 15.50 -0.14
CA ILE A 25 -28.95 14.94 -1.21
C ILE A 25 -28.99 13.42 -1.10
N GLY A 26 -27.83 12.79 -0.96
CA GLY A 26 -27.72 11.34 -0.80
C GLY A 26 -28.44 10.82 0.44
N TYR A 27 -28.28 11.52 1.57
CA TYR A 27 -28.93 11.19 2.83
C TYR A 27 -30.46 11.29 2.73
N LYS A 28 -30.99 12.40 2.20
CA LYS A 28 -32.44 12.58 1.99
C LYS A 28 -33.02 11.49 1.10
N ARG A 29 -32.32 11.17 0.00
CA ARG A 29 -32.75 10.12 -0.89
C ARG A 29 -32.78 8.74 -0.23
N ALA A 30 -31.78 8.43 0.59
CA ALA A 30 -31.74 7.19 1.35
C ALA A 30 -32.89 7.10 2.37
N ILE A 31 -33.26 8.20 3.04
CA ILE A 31 -34.40 8.26 3.96
C ILE A 31 -35.74 8.07 3.23
N GLU A 32 -35.94 8.70 2.08
CA GLU A 32 -37.13 8.48 1.25
C GLU A 32 -37.32 7.01 0.83
N MET A 33 -36.20 6.32 0.59
CA MET A 33 -36.21 4.91 0.20
C MET A 33 -36.22 3.95 1.40
N MET A 34 -36.23 4.43 2.63
CA MET A 34 -36.01 3.63 3.84
C MET A 34 -37.02 2.48 3.98
N ASP A 35 -38.29 2.69 3.64
CA ASP A 35 -39.30 1.63 3.72
C ASP A 35 -39.01 0.51 2.72
N SER A 36 -38.62 0.87 1.49
CA SER A 36 -38.19 -0.10 0.50
C SER A 36 -36.94 -0.85 0.90
N ILE A 37 -35.99 -0.17 1.55
CA ILE A 37 -34.76 -0.77 2.09
C ILE A 37 -35.11 -1.74 3.22
N LYS A 38 -35.93 -1.31 4.19
CA LYS A 38 -36.34 -2.12 5.34
C LYS A 38 -37.16 -3.35 4.94
N SER A 39 -38.01 -3.26 3.91
CA SER A 39 -38.79 -4.39 3.44
C SER A 39 -37.95 -5.52 2.83
N ARG A 40 -36.77 -5.20 2.32
CA ARG A 40 -35.82 -6.16 1.73
C ARG A 40 -34.81 -6.73 2.71
N ILE A 41 -34.72 -6.15 3.93
CA ILE A 41 -33.82 -6.63 4.98
C ILE A 41 -34.59 -7.63 5.86
N HIS A 42 -34.41 -8.91 5.56
CA HIS A 42 -35.02 -9.99 6.34
C HIS A 42 -34.20 -10.40 7.57
N ARG A 43 -32.97 -9.95 7.66
CA ARG A 43 -32.02 -10.30 8.72
C ARG A 43 -31.64 -9.06 9.51
N ARG A 44 -32.02 -9.00 10.78
CA ARG A 44 -31.62 -7.93 11.69
C ARG A 44 -30.85 -8.55 12.84
N ILE A 45 -29.65 -8.04 13.07
CA ILE A 45 -28.77 -8.45 14.17
C ILE A 45 -28.52 -7.21 15.01
N THR A 46 -28.58 -7.34 16.32
CA THR A 46 -28.25 -6.22 17.21
C THR A 46 -26.76 -5.89 17.16
N PRO A 47 -26.36 -4.64 17.47
CA PRO A 47 -24.94 -4.26 17.54
C PRO A 47 -24.12 -5.17 18.49
N GLU A 48 -24.72 -5.59 19.60
CA GLU A 48 -24.12 -6.51 20.57
C GLU A 48 -23.86 -7.87 19.95
N GLN A 49 -24.81 -8.39 19.21
CA GLN A 49 -24.69 -9.68 18.53
C GLN A 49 -23.63 -9.64 17.41
N VAL A 50 -23.50 -8.48 16.71
CA VAL A 50 -22.40 -8.26 15.75
C VAL A 50 -21.05 -8.31 16.45
N LYS A 51 -20.91 -7.67 17.63
CA LYS A 51 -19.67 -7.73 18.43
C LYS A 51 -19.33 -9.16 18.85
N VAL A 52 -20.30 -9.89 19.39
CA VAL A 52 -20.12 -11.30 19.81
C VAL A 52 -19.69 -12.15 18.61
N ASN A 53 -20.38 -12.05 17.48
CA ASN A 53 -20.03 -12.80 16.28
C ASN A 53 -18.62 -12.47 15.75
N ARG A 54 -18.21 -11.18 15.82
CA ARG A 54 -16.85 -10.76 15.45
C ARG A 54 -15.79 -11.33 16.39
N LEU A 55 -16.05 -11.35 17.69
CA LEU A 55 -15.13 -11.93 18.67
C LEU A 55 -15.00 -13.44 18.46
N ALA A 56 -16.12 -14.15 18.30
CA ALA A 56 -16.14 -15.57 18.00
C ALA A 56 -15.41 -15.90 16.69
N TYR A 57 -15.59 -15.09 15.64
CA TYR A 57 -14.85 -15.26 14.39
C TYR A 57 -13.36 -15.06 14.59
N LYS A 58 -12.95 -13.99 15.30
CA LYS A 58 -11.54 -13.70 15.56
C LYS A 58 -10.85 -14.79 16.39
N SER A 59 -11.56 -15.37 17.40
CA SER A 59 -11.00 -16.44 18.23
C SER A 59 -10.80 -17.76 17.48
N ASN A 60 -11.51 -17.97 16.38
CA ASN A 60 -11.39 -19.15 15.53
C ASN A 60 -10.41 -18.97 14.36
N LEU A 61 -9.83 -17.76 14.20
CA LEU A 61 -8.80 -17.56 13.19
C LEU A 61 -7.49 -18.19 13.68
N PRO A 62 -6.77 -18.90 12.79
CA PRO A 62 -5.44 -19.37 13.12
C PRO A 62 -4.50 -18.18 13.38
N ASP A 63 -3.56 -18.37 14.29
CA ASP A 63 -2.52 -17.37 14.55
C ASP A 63 -1.78 -16.99 13.26
N PHE A 64 -1.54 -15.70 13.07
CA PHE A 64 -0.76 -15.22 11.92
C PHE A 64 0.72 -15.61 12.10
N ARG A 65 1.03 -16.83 11.68
CA ARG A 65 2.40 -17.35 11.57
C ARG A 65 2.71 -17.55 10.10
N PHE A 66 3.81 -16.98 9.66
CA PHE A 66 4.27 -17.02 8.28
C PHE A 66 5.48 -17.94 8.17
N LYS A 67 5.57 -18.71 7.09
CA LYS A 67 6.68 -19.64 6.85
C LYS A 67 7.44 -19.32 5.58
N ARG A 68 6.74 -18.90 4.53
CA ARG A 68 7.33 -18.62 3.22
C ARG A 68 7.06 -17.20 2.79
N VAL A 69 8.06 -16.60 2.14
CA VAL A 69 7.93 -15.29 1.48
C VAL A 69 8.16 -15.50 -0.02
N ASN A 70 7.12 -15.28 -0.81
CA ASN A 70 7.16 -15.34 -2.26
C ASN A 70 7.20 -13.92 -2.81
N ILE A 71 8.18 -13.59 -3.64
CA ILE A 71 8.39 -12.23 -4.13
C ILE A 71 8.27 -12.19 -5.64
N THR A 72 7.47 -11.27 -6.14
CA THR A 72 7.29 -10.97 -7.57
C THR A 72 7.61 -9.51 -7.85
N GLY A 73 8.04 -9.18 -9.09
CA GLY A 73 8.36 -7.81 -9.49
C GLY A 73 9.80 -7.36 -9.19
N ALA A 74 10.64 -8.27 -8.70
CA ALA A 74 12.05 -8.03 -8.40
C ALA A 74 12.95 -9.07 -9.09
N ASN A 75 14.21 -8.72 -9.36
CA ASN A 75 15.22 -9.65 -9.84
C ASN A 75 15.75 -10.56 -8.71
N GLU A 76 16.53 -11.58 -9.01
CA GLU A 76 16.97 -12.58 -8.02
C GLU A 76 17.81 -11.97 -6.87
N GLN A 77 18.65 -10.99 -7.14
CA GLN A 77 19.45 -10.32 -6.12
C GLN A 77 18.56 -9.46 -5.19
N GLN A 78 17.59 -8.76 -5.77
CA GLN A 78 16.60 -7.98 -5.02
C GLN A 78 15.70 -8.88 -4.17
N LYS A 79 15.29 -10.04 -4.69
CA LYS A 79 14.53 -11.03 -3.92
C LYS A 79 15.31 -11.52 -2.71
N GLN A 80 16.59 -11.85 -2.89
CA GLN A 80 17.46 -12.29 -1.78
C GLN A 80 17.59 -11.19 -0.71
N TYR A 81 17.73 -9.93 -1.13
CA TYR A 81 17.75 -8.79 -0.21
C TYR A 81 16.45 -8.70 0.58
N ILE A 82 15.31 -8.72 -0.12
CA ILE A 82 13.99 -8.63 0.53
C ILE A 82 13.76 -9.82 1.46
N GLN A 83 14.09 -11.05 1.04
CA GLN A 83 13.93 -12.25 1.87
C GLN A 83 14.74 -12.17 3.16
N LYS A 84 15.96 -11.63 3.11
CA LYS A 84 16.82 -11.47 4.29
C LYS A 84 16.18 -10.61 5.38
N GLU A 85 15.41 -9.58 4.98
CA GLU A 85 14.72 -8.70 5.93
C GLU A 85 13.64 -9.41 6.75
N PHE A 86 13.07 -10.52 6.22
CA PHE A 86 12.08 -11.32 6.93
C PHE A 86 12.70 -12.45 7.77
N HIS A 87 13.92 -12.89 7.47
CA HIS A 87 14.61 -13.99 8.14
C HIS A 87 15.70 -13.51 9.11
N GLU A 88 15.59 -12.31 9.68
CA GLU A 88 16.60 -11.72 10.58
C GLU A 88 16.88 -12.59 11.84
N ASN A 89 15.91 -13.42 12.27
CA ASN A 89 15.98 -14.18 13.53
C ASN A 89 16.27 -15.69 13.37
N ASP A 90 16.76 -16.17 12.24
CA ASP A 90 17.05 -17.60 11.96
C ASP A 90 15.86 -18.54 12.29
N SER A 91 14.66 -18.02 12.36
CA SER A 91 13.44 -18.79 12.63
C SER A 91 12.76 -19.17 11.32
N ASP A 92 12.40 -20.44 11.19
CA ASP A 92 11.62 -20.95 10.04
C ASP A 92 10.19 -20.35 9.98
N VAL A 93 9.74 -19.75 11.08
CA VAL A 93 8.41 -19.16 11.20
C VAL A 93 8.51 -17.78 11.81
N PHE A 94 7.88 -16.80 11.19
CA PHE A 94 7.86 -15.40 11.62
C PHE A 94 6.44 -14.91 11.91
N THR A 95 6.34 -13.94 12.79
CA THR A 95 5.07 -13.40 13.30
C THR A 95 4.58 -12.23 12.43
N MET A 96 3.35 -11.77 12.67
CA MET A 96 2.83 -10.54 12.06
C MET A 96 3.67 -9.30 12.43
N GLU A 97 4.29 -9.28 13.61
CA GLU A 97 5.14 -8.17 14.05
C GLU A 97 6.46 -8.15 13.26
N ASP A 98 7.03 -9.32 12.99
CA ASP A 98 8.21 -9.43 12.14
C ASP A 98 7.89 -8.98 10.71
N VAL A 99 6.74 -9.39 10.17
CA VAL A 99 6.25 -8.93 8.86
C VAL A 99 6.12 -7.41 8.82
N LYS A 100 5.50 -6.79 9.80
CA LYS A 100 5.36 -5.33 9.87
C LYS A 100 6.71 -4.64 9.93
N ARG A 101 7.64 -5.14 10.77
CA ARG A 101 8.98 -4.57 10.91
C ARG A 101 9.74 -4.60 9.59
N ALA A 102 9.79 -5.78 8.95
CA ALA A 102 10.42 -5.95 7.65
C ALA A 102 9.77 -5.07 6.56
N TYR A 103 8.43 -5.02 6.52
CA TYR A 103 7.69 -4.20 5.59
C TYR A 103 8.04 -2.71 5.71
N PHE A 104 8.02 -2.15 6.92
CA PHE A 104 8.35 -0.74 7.12
C PHE A 104 9.83 -0.44 6.83
N ARG A 105 10.74 -1.37 7.13
CA ARG A 105 12.16 -1.24 6.79
C ARG A 105 12.35 -1.18 5.28
N LEU A 106 11.72 -2.11 4.54
CA LEU A 106 11.78 -2.14 3.08
C LEU A 106 11.15 -0.91 2.43
N LEU A 107 10.05 -0.38 2.96
CA LEU A 107 9.46 0.88 2.46
C LEU A 107 10.32 2.11 2.76
N SER A 108 11.20 2.04 3.75
CA SER A 108 12.16 3.12 4.04
C SER A 108 13.31 3.15 3.02
N ASP A 109 13.49 2.09 2.25
CA ASP A 109 14.48 2.04 1.17
C ASP A 109 13.95 2.78 -0.06
N ASN A 110 14.67 3.80 -0.51
CA ASN A 110 14.33 4.62 -1.68
C ASN A 110 14.28 3.85 -3.00
N ILE A 111 14.59 2.56 -2.98
CA ILE A 111 14.69 1.69 -4.16
C ILE A 111 13.39 0.90 -4.39
N ILE A 112 12.53 0.84 -3.38
CA ILE A 112 11.24 0.17 -3.46
C ILE A 112 10.15 1.23 -3.44
N SER A 113 9.40 1.35 -4.55
CA SER A 113 8.31 2.33 -4.64
C SER A 113 7.01 1.80 -4.06
N GLU A 114 6.78 0.49 -4.13
CA GLU A 114 5.54 -0.10 -3.66
C GLU A 114 5.74 -1.57 -3.26
N ILE A 115 5.08 -1.97 -2.17
CA ILE A 115 4.98 -3.37 -1.74
C ILE A 115 3.51 -3.67 -1.45
N ILE A 116 2.94 -4.63 -2.19
CA ILE A 116 1.58 -5.11 -1.96
C ILE A 116 1.69 -6.50 -1.31
N PRO A 117 1.42 -6.61 0.00
CA PRO A 117 1.44 -7.89 0.70
C PRO A 117 0.11 -8.62 0.54
N HIS A 118 0.18 -9.92 0.33
CA HIS A 118 -0.96 -10.83 0.31
C HIS A 118 -0.64 -12.11 1.07
N ALA A 119 -1.42 -12.40 2.12
CA ALA A 119 -1.27 -13.61 2.92
C ALA A 119 -2.21 -14.71 2.44
N VAL A 120 -1.69 -15.90 2.20
CA VAL A 120 -2.46 -17.07 1.80
C VAL A 120 -2.26 -18.16 2.85
N TYR A 121 -3.36 -18.66 3.42
CA TYR A 121 -3.30 -19.73 4.41
C TYR A 121 -2.97 -21.07 3.76
N ASN A 122 -1.99 -21.77 4.32
CA ASN A 122 -1.58 -23.08 3.90
C ASN A 122 -2.05 -24.11 4.92
N GLU A 123 -3.07 -24.87 4.57
CA GLU A 123 -3.68 -25.88 5.46
C GLU A 123 -2.70 -26.99 5.87
N LYS A 124 -1.73 -27.34 4.99
CA LYS A 124 -0.77 -28.41 5.25
C LYS A 124 0.20 -28.06 6.38
N ASP A 125 0.69 -26.82 6.33
CA ASP A 125 1.69 -26.32 7.29
C ASP A 125 1.03 -25.61 8.48
N GLN A 126 -0.28 -25.33 8.41
CA GLN A 126 -1.03 -24.51 9.38
C GLN A 126 -0.38 -23.12 9.59
N THR A 127 0.20 -22.57 8.52
CA THR A 127 0.87 -21.27 8.48
C THR A 127 0.39 -20.49 7.26
N TYR A 128 0.77 -19.22 7.20
CA TYR A 128 0.52 -18.39 6.03
C TYR A 128 1.76 -18.31 5.14
N ASP A 129 1.55 -18.30 3.84
CA ASP A 129 2.52 -17.91 2.84
C ASP A 129 2.33 -16.41 2.56
N LEU A 130 3.39 -15.62 2.70
CA LEU A 130 3.39 -14.20 2.41
C LEU A 130 3.82 -13.96 0.97
N ASN A 131 2.89 -13.54 0.12
CA ASN A 131 3.17 -13.16 -1.26
C ASN A 131 3.35 -11.64 -1.31
N LEU A 132 4.49 -11.19 -1.80
CA LEU A 132 4.83 -9.77 -1.96
C LEU A 132 4.92 -9.44 -3.45
N GLN A 133 4.07 -8.55 -3.90
CA GLN A 133 4.24 -7.90 -5.21
C GLN A 133 4.99 -6.60 -4.99
N VAL A 134 6.20 -6.51 -5.54
CA VAL A 134 7.12 -5.38 -5.32
C VAL A 134 7.29 -4.61 -6.62
N LYS A 135 7.25 -3.30 -6.51
CA LYS A 135 7.61 -2.39 -7.59
C LYS A 135 8.90 -1.67 -7.22
N MET A 136 9.92 -1.89 -8.05
CA MET A 136 11.23 -1.30 -7.85
C MET A 136 11.31 0.06 -8.54
N GLU A 137 12.02 1.02 -7.93
CA GLU A 137 12.39 2.28 -8.57
C GLU A 137 13.51 2.08 -9.60
N ALA A 138 13.65 3.04 -10.49
CA ALA A 138 14.74 3.03 -11.49
C ALA A 138 16.10 3.12 -10.79
N ASN A 139 17.01 2.22 -11.14
CA ASN A 139 18.35 2.16 -10.56
C ASN A 139 19.23 3.36 -10.89
N LEU A 140 18.89 4.11 -11.95
CA LEU A 140 19.66 5.25 -12.42
C LEU A 140 18.74 6.46 -12.55
N SER A 141 19.10 7.56 -11.92
CA SER A 141 18.48 8.85 -12.15
C SER A 141 19.52 9.87 -12.63
N VAL A 142 19.17 10.64 -13.64
CA VAL A 142 19.99 11.73 -14.16
C VAL A 142 19.23 13.04 -14.00
N ARG A 143 19.87 14.02 -13.40
CA ARG A 143 19.31 15.36 -13.20
C ARG A 143 20.12 16.36 -13.98
N VAL A 144 19.47 17.19 -14.77
CA VAL A 144 20.08 18.31 -15.48
C VAL A 144 19.29 19.56 -15.15
N GLY A 145 19.98 20.60 -14.76
CA GLY A 145 19.38 21.88 -14.44
C GLY A 145 20.30 23.02 -14.79
N GLY A 146 19.78 24.22 -14.79
CA GLY A 146 20.59 25.42 -15.01
C GLY A 146 19.84 26.68 -14.67
N ASN A 147 20.61 27.73 -14.42
CA ASN A 147 20.11 29.08 -14.22
C ASN A 147 20.79 30.03 -15.23
N VAL A 148 19.98 30.78 -15.95
CA VAL A 148 20.47 31.82 -16.86
C VAL A 148 20.07 33.16 -16.28
N SER A 149 21.06 34.00 -15.97
CA SER A 149 20.83 35.32 -15.39
C SER A 149 21.38 36.40 -16.32
N SER A 150 20.62 37.48 -16.48
CA SER A 150 21.07 38.69 -17.20
C SER A 150 22.18 39.44 -16.45
N SER A 151 22.41 39.12 -15.18
CA SER A 151 23.48 39.72 -14.33
C SER A 151 24.84 38.99 -14.39
N GLY A 152 25.00 38.02 -15.29
CA GLY A 152 26.30 37.45 -15.63
C GLY A 152 26.70 36.15 -14.89
N SER A 153 25.88 35.61 -13.98
CA SER A 153 26.13 34.30 -13.38
C SER A 153 25.22 33.24 -13.99
N ASN A 154 25.70 32.58 -15.02
CA ASN A 154 25.05 31.42 -15.64
C ASN A 154 25.61 30.17 -15.04
N GLN A 155 24.75 29.25 -14.60
CA GLN A 155 25.16 28.00 -13.98
C GLN A 155 24.47 26.83 -14.66
N VAL A 156 25.22 25.76 -14.87
CA VAL A 156 24.69 24.49 -15.36
C VAL A 156 24.99 23.43 -14.33
N TYR A 157 24.00 22.65 -13.97
CA TYR A 157 24.07 21.56 -12.98
C TYR A 157 23.82 20.23 -13.66
N PHE A 158 24.69 19.26 -13.34
CA PHE A 158 24.53 17.87 -13.73
C PHE A 158 24.59 17.01 -12.47
N GLY A 159 23.59 16.13 -12.31
CA GLY A 159 23.58 15.13 -11.23
C GLY A 159 23.27 13.76 -11.79
N ALA A 160 23.98 12.76 -11.34
CA ALA A 160 23.67 11.36 -11.61
C ALA A 160 23.65 10.60 -10.28
N SER A 161 22.61 9.84 -10.05
CA SER A 161 22.55 8.94 -8.91
C SER A 161 22.25 7.53 -9.40
N CYS A 162 23.05 6.57 -8.93
CA CYS A 162 22.87 5.16 -9.24
C CYS A 162 22.68 4.41 -7.93
N GLN A 163 21.58 3.68 -7.83
CA GLN A 163 21.28 2.83 -6.66
C GLN A 163 21.34 1.38 -7.09
N ASN A 164 22.06 0.55 -6.34
CA ASN A 164 22.17 -0.86 -6.62
C ASN A 164 21.80 -1.66 -5.37
N LEU A 165 20.75 -2.46 -5.48
CA LEU A 165 20.35 -3.46 -4.51
C LEU A 165 21.00 -4.79 -4.89
N ASN A 166 22.21 -4.99 -4.42
CA ASN A 166 22.77 -6.32 -4.28
C ASN A 166 22.54 -6.77 -2.83
N TYR A 167 23.39 -7.61 -2.30
CA TYR A 167 23.35 -8.06 -0.90
C TYR A 167 23.30 -6.91 0.14
N TYR A 168 23.62 -5.68 -0.27
CA TYR A 168 23.57 -4.44 0.49
C TYR A 168 23.04 -3.32 -0.44
N SER A 169 22.25 -2.42 0.12
CA SER A 169 21.88 -1.18 -0.59
C SER A 169 23.12 -0.30 -0.75
N LYS A 170 23.46 0.06 -1.98
CA LYS A 170 24.57 0.99 -2.29
C LYS A 170 24.03 2.11 -3.14
N GLU A 171 24.31 3.33 -2.70
CA GLU A 171 23.96 4.55 -3.43
C GLU A 171 25.23 5.28 -3.81
N PHE A 172 25.35 5.66 -5.08
CA PHE A 172 26.41 6.48 -5.60
C PHE A 172 25.81 7.76 -6.18
N ASN A 173 26.22 8.91 -5.64
CA ASN A 173 25.79 10.21 -6.11
C ASN A 173 26.99 10.94 -6.71
N PHE A 174 26.81 11.51 -7.89
CA PHE A 174 27.75 12.41 -8.52
C PHE A 174 27.02 13.71 -8.86
N ASP A 175 27.54 14.81 -8.35
CA ASP A 175 27.02 16.15 -8.59
C ASP A 175 28.14 17.07 -9.07
N GLY A 176 27.89 17.76 -10.19
CA GLY A 176 28.83 18.72 -10.77
C GLY A 176 28.13 20.02 -11.14
N GLN A 177 28.79 21.14 -10.88
CA GLN A 177 28.33 22.47 -11.22
C GLN A 177 29.40 23.21 -12.02
N LEU A 178 28.98 23.82 -13.13
CA LEU A 178 29.80 24.68 -13.93
C LEU A 178 29.20 26.09 -13.91
N GLY A 179 30.00 27.09 -13.60
CA GLY A 179 29.57 28.48 -13.53
C GLY A 179 30.64 29.46 -14.02
#